data_34b990c4248ccdc1ff2ff40c3adf586f
#
_entry.id   34b990c4248ccdc1ff2ff40c3adf586f
#
_cell.length_a   1.000
_cell.length_b   1.000
_cell.length_c   1.000
_cell.angle_alpha   90.00
_cell.angle_beta   90.00
_cell.angle_gamma   90.00
#
_symmetry.space_group_name_H-M   'P 1'
#
loop_
_entity.id
_entity.type
_entity.pdbx_description
1 polymer ?
#
loop_
_entity_poly.entity_id
_entity_poly.type
_entity_poly.pdbx_seq_one_letter_code
_entity_poly.pdbx_strand_id
1 'polypeptide(L)'
;LINKTQTRRGIKAPSNGKLGAFGVDPYLKASTKKKGSKMAVTGKLYYNRYHEEQNKKERDTTGRDMPGYFPTPAIFLSFANRSPDSHYDMEQLLMAAVYYSMPIVIENNASIAVENFFNARGYGGFLLREAEILNETSPTQVQWDTTGIHTGVEGAGSDVVRRGATYFNDFLRGDSLFLGDHTYKIAEEPIRYPFLTSINDNMQFDITDRTKSDATMSIIMAHFYEYNANEYDNPLAYSSTPQSDVKRLFPRGTFLRRVRG
;
A
#
# COMPACT_ATOMS: atom_id res chain seq x y z
N LEU A 1 -10.27 -10.64 10.32
CA LEU A 1 -8.83 -10.50 10.55
C LEU A 1 -8.62 -9.73 11.85
N ILE A 2 -8.48 -10.43 12.97
CA ILE A 2 -8.13 -9.76 14.24
C ILE A 2 -6.61 -9.65 14.27
N ASN A 3 -6.12 -8.46 13.99
CA ASN A 3 -4.72 -8.24 13.82
C ASN A 3 -4.12 -7.61 15.06
N LYS A 4 -3.17 -8.34 15.63
CA LYS A 4 -2.40 -7.82 16.74
C LYS A 4 -1.30 -6.94 16.19
N THR A 5 -1.38 -5.65 16.43
CA THR A 5 -0.26 -4.75 16.26
C THR A 5 0.96 -5.26 17.03
N GLN A 6 2.08 -5.38 16.37
CA GLN A 6 3.33 -5.76 17.02
C GLN A 6 3.91 -4.53 17.72
N THR A 7 4.42 -4.73 18.93
CA THR A 7 5.12 -3.65 19.66
C THR A 7 6.56 -4.07 19.89
N ARG A 8 7.50 -3.23 19.44
CA ARG A 8 8.92 -3.42 19.69
C ARG A 8 9.50 -2.11 20.21
N ARG A 9 10.16 -2.15 21.37
CA ARG A 9 10.77 -0.99 22.04
C ARG A 9 9.82 0.22 22.10
N GLY A 10 8.52 0.00 22.37
CA GLY A 10 7.51 1.05 22.43
C GLY A 10 6.95 1.53 21.08
N ILE A 11 7.51 1.09 19.95
CA ILE A 11 7.02 1.42 18.62
C ILE A 11 6.08 0.33 18.13
N LYS A 12 4.87 0.70 17.75
CA LYS A 12 3.88 -0.19 17.15
C LYS A 12 4.09 -0.28 15.66
N ALA A 13 4.04 -1.50 15.12
CA ALA A 13 4.23 -1.82 13.72
C ALA A 13 3.13 -2.75 13.20
N PRO A 14 2.83 -2.77 11.89
CA PRO A 14 1.83 -3.62 11.31
C PRO A 14 2.24 -5.09 11.34
N SER A 15 1.27 -5.99 11.47
CA SER A 15 1.49 -7.46 11.38
C SER A 15 1.14 -8.04 10.01
N ASN A 16 0.41 -7.32 9.18
CA ASN A 16 -0.13 -7.79 7.90
C ASN A 16 0.55 -7.15 6.67
N GLY A 17 1.82 -6.79 6.79
CA GLY A 17 2.55 -6.15 5.68
C GLY A 17 2.62 -6.97 4.39
N LYS A 18 2.40 -8.29 4.48
CA LYS A 18 2.35 -9.18 3.32
C LYS A 18 0.96 -9.33 2.71
N LEU A 19 -0.08 -8.90 3.39
CA LEU A 19 -1.45 -9.01 2.89
C LEU A 19 -1.87 -7.81 2.06
N GLY A 20 -1.24 -6.66 2.29
CA GLY A 20 -1.59 -5.43 1.61
C GLY A 20 -0.90 -4.21 2.20
N ALA A 21 -1.21 -3.05 1.65
CA ALA A 21 -0.76 -1.75 2.14
C ALA A 21 -1.79 -0.65 1.89
N PHE A 22 -1.58 0.46 2.56
CA PHE A 22 -2.25 1.72 2.26
C PHE A 22 -1.33 2.60 1.43
N GLY A 23 -1.78 3.04 0.25
CA GLY A 23 -1.17 4.15 -0.47
C GLY A 23 -1.81 5.46 -0.01
N VAL A 24 -1.00 6.47 0.24
CA VAL A 24 -1.45 7.75 0.80
C VAL A 24 -0.82 8.93 0.07
N ASP A 25 -1.67 9.81 -0.43
CA ASP A 25 -1.30 11.12 -0.91
C ASP A 25 -1.78 12.16 0.12
N PRO A 26 -0.88 12.71 0.94
CA PRO A 26 -1.23 13.67 1.98
C PRO A 26 -1.25 15.10 1.45
N TYR A 27 -2.03 16.00 2.05
CA TYR A 27 -1.99 17.40 1.72
C TYR A 27 -1.18 18.23 2.73
N LEU A 28 -0.51 19.29 2.23
CA LEU A 28 0.45 20.09 3.02
C LEU A 28 -0.19 21.04 4.04
N LYS A 29 -1.41 21.51 3.80
CA LYS A 29 -2.04 22.54 4.67
C LYS A 29 -3.54 22.37 4.73
N ALA A 30 -4.07 22.43 5.96
CA ALA A 30 -5.47 22.77 6.17
C ALA A 30 -5.72 24.15 5.53
N SER A 31 -6.51 24.19 4.49
CA SER A 31 -6.88 25.44 3.79
C SER A 31 -8.39 25.55 3.76
N THR A 32 -8.88 26.72 4.12
CA THR A 32 -10.29 27.06 4.05
C THR A 32 -10.81 27.22 2.62
N LYS A 33 -9.91 27.18 1.61
CA LYS A 33 -10.31 27.26 0.20
C LYS A 33 -10.92 25.94 -0.26
N LYS A 34 -12.12 25.99 -0.85
CA LYS A 34 -12.86 24.82 -1.37
C LYS A 34 -12.13 24.04 -2.48
N LYS A 35 -11.09 24.60 -3.09
CA LYS A 35 -10.26 23.98 -4.14
C LYS A 35 -8.84 23.81 -3.61
N GLY A 36 -8.43 22.62 -3.30
CA GLY A 36 -7.07 22.28 -2.86
C GLY A 36 -6.93 20.77 -2.71
N SER A 37 -5.69 20.29 -2.61
CA SER A 37 -5.39 18.87 -2.42
C SER A 37 -6.12 18.29 -1.23
N LYS A 38 -6.53 17.04 -1.37
CA LYS A 38 -7.21 16.24 -0.35
C LYS A 38 -6.23 15.21 0.20
N MET A 39 -6.44 14.76 1.41
CA MET A 39 -5.81 13.53 1.84
C MET A 39 -6.54 12.37 1.16
N ALA A 40 -5.84 11.69 0.29
CA ALA A 40 -6.37 10.51 -0.38
C ALA A 40 -5.70 9.26 0.17
N VAL A 41 -6.50 8.23 0.41
CA VAL A 41 -6.05 6.95 0.96
C VAL A 41 -6.67 5.83 0.15
N THR A 42 -5.86 4.89 -0.26
CA THR A 42 -6.27 3.65 -0.93
C THR A 42 -5.73 2.45 -0.18
N GLY A 43 -6.61 1.60 0.30
CA GLY A 43 -6.26 0.31 0.89
C GLY A 43 -6.31 -0.79 -0.17
N LYS A 44 -5.20 -1.49 -0.36
CA LYS A 44 -5.08 -2.56 -1.35
C LYS A 44 -4.66 -3.87 -0.70
N LEU A 45 -5.35 -4.96 -1.05
CA LEU A 45 -4.92 -6.33 -0.80
C LEU A 45 -4.08 -6.83 -1.98
N TYR A 46 -3.00 -7.52 -1.68
CA TYR A 46 -2.13 -8.14 -2.68
C TYR A 46 -2.69 -9.47 -3.15
N TYR A 47 -2.29 -9.89 -4.33
CA TYR A 47 -2.63 -11.21 -4.82
C TYR A 47 -2.09 -12.28 -3.89
N ASN A 48 -2.97 -13.17 -3.45
CA ASN A 48 -2.62 -14.30 -2.59
C ASN A 48 -2.99 -15.61 -3.28
N ARG A 49 -2.03 -16.15 -4.03
CA ARG A 49 -2.18 -17.38 -4.81
C ARG A 49 -2.70 -18.53 -3.95
N TYR A 50 -2.15 -18.72 -2.76
CA TYR A 50 -2.59 -19.81 -1.88
C TYR A 50 -4.07 -19.68 -1.52
N HIS A 51 -4.50 -18.47 -1.18
CA HIS A 51 -5.90 -18.19 -0.83
C HIS A 51 -6.85 -18.44 -2.01
N GLU A 52 -6.45 -18.00 -3.20
CA GLU A 52 -7.21 -18.20 -4.44
C GLU A 52 -7.30 -19.70 -4.79
N GLU A 53 -6.20 -20.44 -4.67
CA GLU A 53 -6.20 -21.88 -4.93
C GLU A 53 -7.05 -22.68 -3.92
N GLN A 54 -7.02 -22.30 -2.64
CA GLN A 54 -7.88 -22.93 -1.62
C GLN A 54 -9.36 -22.63 -1.89
N ASN A 55 -9.71 -21.37 -2.23
CA ASN A 55 -11.08 -21.03 -2.58
C ASN A 55 -11.56 -21.77 -3.82
N LYS A 56 -10.71 -21.90 -4.84
CA LYS A 56 -11.02 -22.70 -6.03
C LYS A 56 -11.34 -24.15 -5.68
N LYS A 57 -10.50 -24.81 -4.86
CA LYS A 57 -10.74 -26.19 -4.40
C LYS A 57 -12.06 -26.31 -3.65
N GLU A 58 -12.35 -25.36 -2.75
CA GLU A 58 -13.62 -25.34 -2.02
C GLU A 58 -14.81 -25.20 -2.96
N ARG A 59 -14.72 -24.27 -3.91
CA ARG A 59 -15.77 -24.05 -4.91
C ARG A 59 -15.99 -25.27 -5.81
N ASP A 60 -14.92 -25.93 -6.25
CA ASP A 60 -14.99 -27.14 -7.06
C ASP A 60 -15.64 -28.31 -6.29
N THR A 61 -15.48 -28.33 -4.95
CA THR A 61 -16.00 -29.40 -4.09
C THR A 61 -17.44 -29.13 -3.62
N THR A 62 -17.73 -27.91 -3.22
CA THR A 62 -19.00 -27.53 -2.54
C THR A 62 -19.93 -26.68 -3.38
N GLY A 63 -19.44 -26.14 -4.52
CA GLY A 63 -20.14 -25.15 -5.34
C GLY A 63 -20.20 -23.76 -4.73
N ARG A 64 -19.47 -23.51 -3.64
CA ARG A 64 -19.48 -22.23 -2.90
C ARG A 64 -18.08 -21.76 -2.57
N ASP A 65 -17.93 -20.45 -2.43
CA ASP A 65 -16.69 -19.89 -1.91
C ASP A 65 -16.46 -20.24 -0.44
N MET A 66 -15.17 -20.29 -0.04
CA MET A 66 -14.79 -20.48 1.36
C MET A 66 -15.47 -19.44 2.25
N PRO A 67 -15.89 -19.83 3.47
CA PRO A 67 -16.39 -18.86 4.44
C PRO A 67 -15.38 -17.74 4.69
N GLY A 68 -15.80 -16.48 4.49
CA GLY A 68 -14.95 -15.32 4.67
C GLY A 68 -13.94 -15.09 3.53
N TYR A 69 -14.08 -15.78 2.41
CA TYR A 69 -13.28 -15.49 1.22
C TYR A 69 -13.52 -14.06 0.74
N PHE A 70 -12.42 -13.43 0.36
CA PHE A 70 -12.41 -12.13 -0.30
C PHE A 70 -11.43 -12.21 -1.49
N PRO A 71 -11.88 -11.92 -2.71
CA PRO A 71 -11.04 -12.07 -3.90
C PRO A 71 -9.82 -11.13 -3.82
N THR A 72 -8.67 -11.63 -4.27
CA THR A 72 -7.42 -10.88 -4.33
C THR A 72 -6.80 -10.95 -5.74
N PRO A 73 -6.09 -9.92 -6.20
CA PRO A 73 -5.87 -8.64 -5.53
C PRO A 73 -7.13 -7.77 -5.53
N ALA A 74 -7.27 -6.87 -4.56
CA ALA A 74 -8.43 -5.98 -4.49
C ALA A 74 -8.11 -4.64 -3.85
N ILE A 75 -8.79 -3.59 -4.32
CA ILE A 75 -8.87 -2.33 -3.61
C ILE A 75 -10.10 -2.40 -2.72
N PHE A 76 -9.89 -2.42 -1.40
CA PHE A 76 -10.96 -2.62 -0.41
C PHE A 76 -11.38 -1.34 0.31
N LEU A 77 -10.56 -0.29 0.21
CA LEU A 77 -10.81 1.01 0.82
C LEU A 77 -10.32 2.12 -0.10
N SER A 78 -11.12 3.15 -0.25
CA SER A 78 -10.71 4.40 -0.89
C SER A 78 -11.47 5.55 -0.24
N PHE A 79 -10.75 6.56 0.22
CA PHE A 79 -11.35 7.83 0.58
C PHE A 79 -10.45 8.99 0.17
N ALA A 80 -11.07 10.13 -0.13
CA ALA A 80 -10.37 11.39 -0.37
C ALA A 80 -11.13 12.49 0.37
N ASN A 81 -10.51 13.06 1.40
CA ASN A 81 -11.13 14.06 2.26
C ASN A 81 -10.21 15.26 2.47
N ARG A 82 -10.83 16.38 2.74
CA ARG A 82 -10.14 17.59 3.17
C ARG A 82 -10.89 18.19 4.34
N SER A 83 -10.51 17.75 5.51
CA SER A 83 -11.04 18.30 6.75
C SER A 83 -10.51 19.69 7.02
N PRO A 84 -11.29 20.57 7.66
CA PRO A 84 -10.76 21.80 8.24
C PRO A 84 -9.65 21.54 9.26
N ASP A 85 -9.72 20.41 9.95
CA ASP A 85 -8.70 19.89 10.84
C ASP A 85 -8.01 18.67 10.23
N SER A 86 -6.75 18.83 9.86
CA SER A 86 -5.93 17.77 9.30
C SER A 86 -5.69 16.59 10.26
N HIS A 87 -5.77 16.84 11.58
CA HIS A 87 -5.66 15.77 12.57
C HIS A 87 -6.80 14.75 12.45
N TYR A 88 -7.99 15.20 12.08
CA TYR A 88 -9.11 14.29 11.85
C TYR A 88 -8.81 13.29 10.71
N ASP A 89 -8.28 13.77 9.59
CA ASP A 89 -7.95 12.91 8.45
C ASP A 89 -6.80 11.94 8.79
N MET A 90 -5.80 12.41 9.54
CA MET A 90 -4.70 11.56 10.04
C MET A 90 -5.18 10.53 11.04
N GLU A 91 -6.17 10.85 11.89
CA GLU A 91 -6.78 9.89 12.81
C GLU A 91 -7.55 8.80 12.06
N GLN A 92 -8.30 9.15 10.99
CA GLN A 92 -8.97 8.16 10.14
C GLN A 92 -7.96 7.21 9.48
N LEU A 93 -6.85 7.73 8.97
CA LEU A 93 -5.76 6.92 8.42
C LEU A 93 -5.17 5.99 9.49
N LEU A 94 -4.88 6.51 10.67
CA LEU A 94 -4.33 5.73 11.78
C LEU A 94 -5.29 4.59 12.18
N MET A 95 -6.58 4.90 12.34
CA MET A 95 -7.59 3.89 12.67
C MET A 95 -7.67 2.80 11.61
N ALA A 96 -7.68 3.15 10.33
CA ALA A 96 -7.68 2.19 9.24
C ALA A 96 -6.40 1.33 9.27
N ALA A 97 -5.22 1.94 9.36
CA ALA A 97 -3.95 1.25 9.38
C ALA A 97 -3.85 0.26 10.57
N VAL A 98 -4.30 0.67 11.75
CA VAL A 98 -4.31 -0.19 12.95
C VAL A 98 -5.34 -1.30 12.83
N TYR A 99 -6.56 -0.99 12.37
CA TYR A 99 -7.63 -1.98 12.21
C TYR A 99 -7.24 -3.12 11.27
N TYR A 100 -6.68 -2.78 10.12
CA TYR A 100 -6.20 -3.79 9.15
C TYR A 100 -4.79 -4.28 9.44
N SER A 101 -4.06 -3.59 10.32
CA SER A 101 -2.66 -3.85 10.66
C SER A 101 -1.74 -3.92 9.43
N MET A 102 -1.92 -2.97 8.51
CA MET A 102 -1.18 -2.88 7.24
C MET A 102 -0.26 -1.66 7.21
N PRO A 103 0.89 -1.73 6.52
CA PRO A 103 1.81 -0.61 6.38
C PRO A 103 1.24 0.49 5.48
N ILE A 104 1.85 1.67 5.58
CA ILE A 104 1.49 2.86 4.83
C ILE A 104 2.64 3.27 3.93
N VAL A 105 2.36 3.40 2.64
CA VAL A 105 3.21 4.01 1.62
C VAL A 105 2.72 5.43 1.39
N ILE A 106 3.49 6.42 1.80
CA ILE A 106 3.10 7.83 1.73
C ILE A 106 3.93 8.58 0.70
N GLU A 107 3.30 9.49 -0.05
CA GLU A 107 4.03 10.45 -0.85
C GLU A 107 4.83 11.41 0.06
N ASN A 108 6.12 11.57 -0.21
CA ASN A 108 7.03 12.30 0.69
C ASN A 108 6.74 13.80 0.78
N ASN A 109 6.14 14.41 -0.25
CA ASN A 109 5.96 15.87 -0.34
C ASN A 109 5.28 16.51 0.88
N ALA A 110 4.46 15.76 1.62
CA ALA A 110 3.74 16.24 2.80
C ALA A 110 3.85 15.25 3.98
N SER A 111 4.80 14.34 3.96
CA SER A 111 4.93 13.24 4.92
C SER A 111 5.22 13.69 6.35
N ILE A 112 5.92 14.81 6.56
CA ILE A 112 6.38 15.28 7.89
C ILE A 112 5.24 15.42 8.89
N ALA A 113 4.10 15.97 8.49
CA ALA A 113 2.97 16.15 9.39
C ALA A 113 2.37 14.80 9.83
N VAL A 114 2.24 13.87 8.89
CA VAL A 114 1.76 12.50 9.14
C VAL A 114 2.78 11.74 9.99
N GLU A 115 4.07 11.85 9.68
CA GLU A 115 5.13 11.20 10.46
C GLU A 115 5.13 11.66 11.91
N ASN A 116 5.08 12.96 12.15
CA ASN A 116 5.01 13.52 13.51
C ASN A 116 3.76 13.04 14.25
N PHE A 117 2.62 13.00 13.57
CA PHE A 117 1.36 12.52 14.13
C PHE A 117 1.43 11.05 14.57
N PHE A 118 1.97 10.18 13.72
CA PHE A 118 2.11 8.74 13.99
C PHE A 118 3.17 8.47 15.05
N ASN A 119 4.31 9.16 14.99
CA ASN A 119 5.38 9.01 15.97
C ASN A 119 4.95 9.45 17.38
N ALA A 120 4.24 10.57 17.50
CA ALA A 120 3.73 11.05 18.78
C ALA A 120 2.77 10.06 19.45
N ARG A 121 2.12 9.19 18.68
CA ARG A 121 1.21 8.14 19.17
C ARG A 121 1.85 6.76 19.27
N GLY A 122 3.15 6.64 18.97
CA GLY A 122 3.89 5.37 19.01
C GLY A 122 3.60 4.42 17.84
N TYR A 123 3.03 4.92 16.72
CA TYR A 123 2.69 4.14 15.53
C TYR A 123 3.61 4.42 14.34
N GLY A 124 4.75 5.06 14.54
CA GLY A 124 5.70 5.37 13.47
C GLY A 124 6.16 4.15 12.66
N GLY A 125 6.10 2.95 13.23
CA GLY A 125 6.43 1.72 12.52
C GLY A 125 5.42 1.28 11.45
N PHE A 126 4.30 1.97 11.31
CA PHE A 126 3.36 1.76 10.21
C PHE A 126 3.78 2.50 8.93
N LEU A 127 4.58 3.56 9.05
CA LEU A 127 5.05 4.35 7.92
C LEU A 127 6.30 3.71 7.32
N LEU A 128 6.23 3.31 6.06
CA LEU A 128 7.39 2.74 5.38
C LEU A 128 8.41 3.81 5.03
N ARG A 129 9.67 3.40 5.05
CA ARG A 129 10.81 4.23 4.62
C ARG A 129 11.05 4.05 3.13
N GLU A 130 11.66 5.03 2.47
CA GLU A 130 11.97 4.98 1.05
C GLU A 130 12.75 3.70 0.69
N ALA A 131 13.74 3.34 1.49
CA ALA A 131 14.51 2.11 1.32
C ALA A 131 13.65 0.83 1.33
N GLU A 132 12.59 0.80 2.14
CA GLU A 132 11.66 -0.33 2.22
C GLU A 132 10.72 -0.35 1.01
N ILE A 133 10.27 0.82 0.55
CA ILE A 133 9.38 0.95 -0.59
C ILE A 133 10.10 0.58 -1.89
N LEU A 134 11.36 1.00 -2.05
CA LEU A 134 12.18 0.68 -3.22
C LEU A 134 12.77 -0.73 -3.16
N ASN A 135 12.68 -1.40 -2.03
CA ASN A 135 13.28 -2.73 -1.79
C ASN A 135 14.79 -2.75 -2.10
N GLU A 136 15.49 -1.72 -1.67
CA GLU A 136 16.91 -1.56 -1.94
C GLU A 136 17.76 -2.59 -1.20
N THR A 137 18.73 -3.18 -1.90
CA THR A 137 19.65 -4.16 -1.30
C THR A 137 20.75 -3.50 -0.46
N SER A 138 21.12 -2.27 -0.81
CA SER A 138 22.15 -1.49 -0.13
C SER A 138 21.72 -0.03 0.00
N PRO A 139 20.68 0.24 0.80
CA PRO A 139 20.12 1.57 0.91
C PRO A 139 21.08 2.54 1.60
N THR A 140 21.04 3.80 1.16
CA THR A 140 21.76 4.89 1.82
C THR A 140 21.10 5.27 3.15
N GLN A 141 21.85 5.95 4.03
CA GLN A 141 21.29 6.46 5.28
C GLN A 141 20.12 7.44 5.01
N VAL A 142 20.20 8.23 3.97
CA VAL A 142 19.12 9.18 3.57
C VAL A 142 17.83 8.42 3.25
N GLN A 143 17.89 7.33 2.47
CA GLN A 143 16.72 6.51 2.16
C GLN A 143 16.12 5.84 3.41
N TRP A 144 16.96 5.49 4.41
CA TRP A 144 16.48 5.01 5.70
C TRP A 144 15.82 6.08 6.55
N ASP A 145 16.27 7.31 6.44
CA ASP A 145 15.75 8.43 7.23
C ASP A 145 14.52 9.05 6.56
N THR A 146 14.33 8.84 5.25
CA THR A 146 13.22 9.36 4.48
C THR A 146 11.95 8.54 4.69
N THR A 147 10.90 9.15 5.21
CA THR A 147 9.57 8.55 5.30
C THR A 147 8.83 8.71 3.98
N GLY A 148 8.28 7.60 3.47
CA GLY A 148 7.55 7.60 2.19
C GLY A 148 8.47 7.63 0.98
N ILE A 149 7.92 7.98 -0.17
CA ILE A 149 8.62 7.97 -1.44
C ILE A 149 8.42 9.28 -2.20
N HIS A 150 9.50 9.75 -2.83
CA HIS A 150 9.46 10.91 -3.70
C HIS A 150 8.80 10.60 -5.05
N THR A 151 7.89 11.46 -5.47
CA THR A 151 7.17 11.35 -6.75
C THR A 151 7.43 12.57 -7.65
N GLY A 152 8.65 13.07 -7.66
CA GLY A 152 9.06 14.24 -8.46
C GLY A 152 8.63 14.17 -9.94
N VAL A 153 8.61 15.32 -10.61
CA VAL A 153 8.25 15.39 -12.04
C VAL A 153 9.38 14.87 -12.93
N GLU A 154 10.62 14.92 -12.44
CA GLU A 154 11.82 14.47 -13.16
C GLU A 154 12.60 13.42 -12.36
N GLY A 155 13.33 12.57 -13.07
CA GLY A 155 14.17 11.53 -12.45
C GLY A 155 13.42 10.34 -11.86
N ALA A 156 13.97 9.76 -10.81
CA ALA A 156 13.44 8.53 -10.18
C ALA A 156 11.99 8.67 -9.68
N GLY A 157 11.59 9.85 -9.22
CA GLY A 157 10.23 10.09 -8.76
C GLY A 157 9.18 10.03 -9.89
N SER A 158 9.52 10.45 -11.11
CA SER A 158 8.63 10.29 -12.27
C SER A 158 8.51 8.81 -12.68
N ASP A 159 9.56 8.03 -12.48
CA ASP A 159 9.55 6.59 -12.76
C ASP A 159 8.63 5.84 -11.79
N VAL A 160 8.61 6.20 -10.52
CA VAL A 160 7.69 5.65 -9.52
C VAL A 160 6.24 5.83 -9.96
N VAL A 161 5.87 7.04 -10.37
CA VAL A 161 4.50 7.34 -10.81
C VAL A 161 4.16 6.60 -12.10
N ARG A 162 5.05 6.60 -13.08
CA ARG A 162 4.83 5.89 -14.36
C ARG A 162 4.66 4.39 -14.14
N ARG A 163 5.53 3.76 -13.35
CA ARG A 163 5.45 2.32 -13.05
C ARG A 163 4.20 2.00 -12.26
N GLY A 164 3.90 2.74 -11.19
CA GLY A 164 2.69 2.52 -10.40
C GLY A 164 1.40 2.69 -11.22
N ALA A 165 1.36 3.67 -12.15
CA ALA A 165 0.22 3.84 -13.06
C ALA A 165 0.10 2.66 -14.05
N THR A 166 1.23 2.14 -14.56
CA THR A 166 1.23 0.94 -15.40
C THR A 166 0.66 -0.25 -14.63
N TYR A 167 1.12 -0.50 -13.42
CA TYR A 167 0.64 -1.61 -12.60
C TYR A 167 -0.83 -1.49 -12.22
N PHE A 168 -1.31 -0.28 -11.98
CA PHE A 168 -2.73 -0.04 -11.76
C PHE A 168 -3.56 -0.36 -13.00
N ASN A 169 -3.08 0.01 -14.18
CA ASN A 169 -3.75 -0.28 -15.44
C ASN A 169 -3.79 -1.79 -15.73
N ASP A 170 -2.69 -2.49 -15.50
CA ASP A 170 -2.62 -3.95 -15.64
C ASP A 170 -3.57 -4.65 -14.65
N PHE A 171 -3.62 -4.17 -13.41
CA PHE A 171 -4.61 -4.62 -12.43
C PHE A 171 -6.06 -4.46 -12.94
N LEU A 172 -6.43 -3.30 -13.47
CA LEU A 172 -7.79 -3.06 -13.99
C LEU A 172 -8.15 -3.99 -15.15
N ARG A 173 -7.18 -4.31 -16.01
CA ARG A 173 -7.38 -5.23 -17.13
C ARG A 173 -7.46 -6.70 -16.70
N GLY A 174 -7.16 -7.00 -15.45
CA GLY A 174 -6.98 -8.38 -15.01
C GLY A 174 -5.71 -9.02 -15.59
N ASP A 175 -4.83 -8.19 -16.15
CA ASP A 175 -3.57 -8.63 -16.70
C ASP A 175 -2.60 -9.07 -15.60
N SER A 176 -1.59 -9.78 -16.01
CA SER A 176 -0.68 -10.50 -15.15
C SER A 176 0.02 -9.63 -14.10
N LEU A 177 -0.01 -10.10 -12.86
CA LEU A 177 0.99 -9.73 -11.86
C LEU A 177 2.31 -10.42 -12.22
N PHE A 178 3.33 -9.60 -12.40
CA PHE A 178 4.68 -10.11 -12.52
C PHE A 178 5.20 -10.44 -11.09
N LEU A 179 5.34 -11.72 -10.79
CA LEU A 179 5.86 -12.19 -9.51
C LEU A 179 7.16 -12.95 -9.77
N GLY A 180 8.28 -12.23 -9.73
CA GLY A 180 9.58 -12.77 -10.07
C GLY A 180 9.65 -13.20 -11.54
N ASP A 181 10.08 -14.43 -11.82
CA ASP A 181 10.22 -14.96 -13.18
C ASP A 181 8.90 -15.45 -13.79
N HIS A 182 7.78 -15.30 -13.10
CA HIS A 182 6.50 -15.82 -13.54
C HIS A 182 5.45 -14.71 -13.68
N THR A 183 4.71 -14.79 -14.78
CA THR A 183 3.58 -13.93 -15.08
C THR A 183 2.29 -14.70 -14.75
N TYR A 184 1.49 -14.17 -13.85
CA TYR A 184 0.19 -14.76 -13.49
C TYR A 184 -0.94 -13.88 -14.00
N LYS A 185 -1.88 -14.47 -14.72
CA LYS A 185 -3.14 -13.80 -15.02
C LYS A 185 -3.99 -13.75 -13.75
N ILE A 186 -4.40 -12.56 -13.35
CA ILE A 186 -5.13 -12.34 -12.10
C ILE A 186 -6.60 -12.71 -12.28
N ALA A 187 -7.19 -12.34 -13.42
CA ALA A 187 -8.60 -12.56 -13.71
C ALA A 187 -8.83 -12.83 -15.20
N GLU A 188 -9.86 -13.61 -15.52
CA GLU A 188 -10.29 -13.84 -16.90
C GLU A 188 -10.96 -12.59 -17.51
N GLU A 189 -11.54 -11.74 -16.66
CA GLU A 189 -12.22 -10.50 -17.04
C GLU A 189 -11.59 -9.31 -16.32
N PRO A 190 -11.76 -8.08 -16.85
CA PRO A 190 -11.32 -6.87 -16.19
C PRO A 190 -11.88 -6.76 -14.76
N ILE A 191 -11.03 -6.34 -13.84
CA ILE A 191 -11.40 -6.21 -12.43
C ILE A 191 -12.33 -5.02 -12.27
N ARG A 192 -13.47 -5.24 -11.61
CA ARG A 192 -14.41 -4.16 -11.30
C ARG A 192 -13.85 -3.25 -10.23
N TYR A 193 -13.70 -1.98 -10.57
CA TYR A 193 -13.29 -0.96 -9.62
C TYR A 193 -14.51 -0.40 -8.88
N PRO A 194 -14.65 -0.60 -7.55
CA PRO A 194 -15.89 -0.32 -6.83
C PRO A 194 -16.09 1.13 -6.41
N PHE A 195 -15.08 2.01 -6.55
CA PHE A 195 -15.08 3.34 -5.97
C PHE A 195 -15.35 4.44 -7.01
N LEU A 196 -16.61 4.81 -7.19
CA LEU A 196 -17.04 5.84 -8.14
C LEU A 196 -16.39 7.21 -7.85
N THR A 197 -16.13 7.53 -6.59
CA THR A 197 -15.56 8.82 -6.20
C THR A 197 -14.17 9.06 -6.73
N SER A 198 -13.39 8.02 -6.95
CA SER A 198 -12.04 8.10 -7.52
C SER A 198 -11.99 7.81 -9.03
N ILE A 199 -13.07 7.32 -9.63
CA ILE A 199 -13.11 7.06 -11.08
C ILE A 199 -12.86 8.35 -11.88
N ASN A 200 -13.44 9.46 -11.48
CA ASN A 200 -13.26 10.74 -12.17
C ASN A 200 -11.81 11.22 -12.10
N ASP A 201 -11.16 11.08 -10.95
CA ASP A 201 -9.74 11.39 -10.79
C ASP A 201 -8.90 10.49 -11.69
N ASN A 202 -9.20 9.18 -11.73
CA ASN A 202 -8.49 8.21 -12.55
C ASN A 202 -8.64 8.49 -14.05
N MET A 203 -9.84 8.87 -14.50
CA MET A 203 -10.11 9.19 -15.91
C MET A 203 -9.45 10.50 -16.36
N GLN A 204 -9.20 11.42 -15.45
CA GLN A 204 -8.58 12.73 -15.72
C GLN A 204 -7.09 12.75 -15.39
N PHE A 205 -6.52 11.61 -14.96
CA PHE A 205 -5.13 11.55 -14.55
C PHE A 205 -4.20 11.88 -15.70
N ASP A 206 -3.38 12.91 -15.49
CA ASP A 206 -2.28 13.28 -16.36
C ASP A 206 -0.98 13.21 -15.56
N ILE A 207 -0.06 12.40 -16.01
CA ILE A 207 1.24 12.21 -15.35
C ILE A 207 2.06 13.50 -15.30
N THR A 208 1.77 14.45 -16.18
CA THR A 208 2.46 15.76 -16.26
C THR A 208 1.76 16.83 -15.41
N ASP A 209 0.46 16.69 -15.11
CA ASP A 209 -0.30 17.59 -14.21
C ASP A 209 -1.09 16.79 -13.19
N ARG A 210 -0.43 16.43 -12.09
CA ARG A 210 -0.96 15.57 -11.02
C ARG A 210 -1.71 16.32 -9.93
N THR A 211 -1.81 17.64 -10.03
CA THR A 211 -2.32 18.52 -8.97
C THR A 211 -3.79 18.34 -8.62
N LYS A 212 -4.52 17.54 -9.40
CA LYS A 212 -5.97 17.29 -9.23
C LYS A 212 -6.31 15.81 -9.06
N SER A 213 -5.30 14.96 -8.89
CA SER A 213 -5.47 13.51 -8.95
C SER A 213 -5.02 12.82 -7.66
N ASP A 214 -5.34 13.40 -6.50
CA ASP A 214 -4.93 12.91 -5.18
C ASP A 214 -5.35 11.42 -4.99
N ALA A 215 -6.58 11.06 -5.40
CA ALA A 215 -7.05 9.67 -5.29
C ALA A 215 -6.25 8.73 -6.18
N THR A 216 -5.93 9.12 -7.41
CA THR A 216 -5.11 8.32 -8.32
C THR A 216 -3.68 8.17 -7.80
N MET A 217 -3.10 9.21 -7.21
CA MET A 217 -1.78 9.14 -6.61
C MET A 217 -1.73 8.15 -5.46
N SER A 218 -2.75 8.11 -4.59
CA SER A 218 -2.81 7.11 -3.51
C SER A 218 -2.90 5.68 -4.05
N ILE A 219 -3.62 5.45 -5.15
CA ILE A 219 -3.69 4.15 -5.84
C ILE A 219 -2.32 3.75 -6.40
N ILE A 220 -1.66 4.68 -7.07
CA ILE A 220 -0.33 4.50 -7.67
C ILE A 220 0.69 4.07 -6.61
N MET A 221 0.68 4.71 -5.43
CA MET A 221 1.57 4.36 -4.32
C MET A 221 1.36 2.91 -3.85
N ALA A 222 0.10 2.50 -3.68
CA ALA A 222 -0.22 1.14 -3.23
C ALA A 222 0.23 0.08 -4.25
N HIS A 223 0.03 0.34 -5.56
CA HIS A 223 0.43 -0.58 -6.63
C HIS A 223 1.94 -0.65 -6.79
N PHE A 224 2.61 0.50 -6.74
CA PHE A 224 4.07 0.55 -6.84
C PHE A 224 4.76 -0.26 -5.75
N TYR A 225 4.28 -0.14 -4.51
CA TYR A 225 4.84 -0.90 -3.40
C TYR A 225 4.58 -2.41 -3.52
N GLU A 226 3.36 -2.82 -3.88
CA GLU A 226 3.04 -4.23 -4.11
C GLU A 226 4.01 -4.86 -5.11
N TYR A 227 4.25 -4.18 -6.22
CA TYR A 227 5.13 -4.69 -7.25
C TYR A 227 6.56 -4.83 -6.76
N ASN A 228 7.13 -3.79 -6.14
CA ASN A 228 8.48 -3.83 -5.63
C ASN A 228 8.64 -4.85 -4.48
N ALA A 229 7.64 -4.99 -3.62
CA ALA A 229 7.66 -5.97 -2.54
C ALA A 229 7.63 -7.41 -3.06
N ASN A 230 6.97 -7.65 -4.19
CA ASN A 230 6.77 -8.99 -4.77
C ASN A 230 7.84 -9.37 -5.80
N GLU A 231 8.56 -8.41 -6.39
CA GLU A 231 9.57 -8.67 -7.41
C GLU A 231 10.66 -9.66 -6.94
N TYR A 232 10.94 -9.70 -5.63
CA TYR A 232 12.00 -10.51 -5.05
C TYR A 232 11.51 -11.65 -4.13
N ASP A 233 10.22 -11.73 -3.83
CA ASP A 233 9.66 -12.81 -3.02
C ASP A 233 9.17 -13.96 -3.92
N ASN A 234 9.77 -15.12 -3.77
CA ASN A 234 9.33 -16.33 -4.47
C ASN A 234 7.85 -16.62 -4.09
N PRO A 235 6.91 -16.62 -5.04
CA PRO A 235 5.50 -16.87 -4.77
C PRO A 235 5.24 -18.26 -4.13
N LEU A 236 6.14 -19.20 -4.30
CA LEU A 236 6.09 -20.51 -3.63
C LEU A 236 6.41 -20.43 -2.13
N ALA A 237 7.01 -19.34 -1.65
CA ALA A 237 7.23 -19.14 -0.22
C ALA A 237 5.95 -18.84 0.59
N TYR A 238 4.83 -18.57 -0.08
CA TYR A 238 3.52 -18.43 0.56
C TYR A 238 2.82 -19.77 0.80
N SER A 239 3.39 -20.88 0.36
CA SER A 239 2.69 -22.15 0.24
C SER A 239 2.67 -23.02 1.50
N SER A 240 3.35 -22.69 2.56
CA SER A 240 3.34 -23.58 3.71
C SER A 240 3.58 -22.88 5.02
N THR A 241 2.61 -22.96 5.87
CA THR A 241 2.61 -22.67 7.31
C THR A 241 2.46 -21.18 7.67
N PRO A 242 1.59 -20.86 8.62
CA PRO A 242 1.61 -19.58 9.31
C PRO A 242 2.85 -19.56 10.20
N GLN A 243 4.01 -19.47 9.59
CA GLN A 243 5.22 -19.26 10.35
C GLN A 243 5.18 -17.84 10.89
N SER A 244 5.10 -17.75 12.20
CA SER A 244 5.34 -16.60 13.06
C SER A 244 6.75 -15.99 12.88
N ASP A 245 7.36 -16.16 11.73
CA ASP A 245 8.70 -15.61 11.49
C ASP A 245 8.60 -14.14 11.12
N VAL A 246 8.70 -13.34 12.14
CA VAL A 246 8.70 -11.88 12.09
C VAL A 246 9.71 -11.32 11.07
N LYS A 247 10.71 -12.08 10.69
CA LYS A 247 11.67 -11.71 9.64
C LYS A 247 11.05 -11.66 8.24
N ARG A 248 9.93 -12.37 8.04
CA ARG A 248 9.21 -12.41 6.76
C ARG A 248 8.03 -11.44 6.66
N LEU A 249 7.66 -10.76 7.74
CA LEU A 249 6.60 -9.76 7.75
C LEU A 249 6.98 -8.47 7.04
N PHE A 250 8.27 -8.25 6.85
CA PHE A 250 8.78 -7.10 6.13
C PHE A 250 9.72 -7.58 5.04
N PRO A 251 9.65 -7.04 3.82
CA PRO A 251 10.60 -7.36 2.78
C PRO A 251 12.01 -7.20 3.35
N ARG A 252 12.74 -8.32 3.46
CA ARG A 252 14.13 -8.42 3.94
C ARG A 252 14.50 -7.72 5.24
N GLY A 253 13.58 -7.58 6.18
CA GLY A 253 13.92 -7.35 7.58
C GLY A 253 14.71 -6.10 7.94
N THR A 254 14.70 -5.11 7.10
CA THR A 254 15.43 -3.85 7.31
C THR A 254 14.83 -3.04 8.44
N PHE A 255 13.51 -3.04 8.58
CA PHE A 255 12.85 -2.45 9.75
C PHE A 255 13.32 -3.11 11.06
N LEU A 256 13.61 -4.42 11.03
CA LEU A 256 14.10 -5.17 12.18
C LEU A 256 15.56 -4.89 12.53
N ARG A 257 16.41 -4.53 11.54
CA ARG A 257 17.80 -4.16 11.82
C ARG A 257 17.90 -2.85 12.58
N ARG A 258 17.04 -1.87 12.27
CA ARG A 258 17.05 -0.56 12.94
C ARG A 258 16.55 -0.63 14.39
N VAL A 259 15.72 -1.63 14.72
CA VAL A 259 15.23 -1.87 16.09
C VAL A 259 16.23 -2.67 16.92
N ARG A 260 17.31 -3.23 16.30
CA ARG A 260 18.35 -4.02 16.97
C ARG A 260 19.66 -3.27 17.24
N GLY A 261 19.77 -2.02 16.77
CA GLY A 261 20.92 -1.16 17.06
C GLY A 261 20.85 -0.51 18.44
#